data_b5ed120ecee784cc824436ac347b151e
#
_entry.id   b5ed120ecee784cc824436ac347b151e
#
_cell.length_a   1.000
_cell.length_b   1.000
_cell.length_c   1.000
_cell.angle_alpha   90.00
_cell.angle_beta   90.00
_cell.angle_gamma   90.00
#
_symmetry.space_group_name_H-M   'P 1'
#
loop_
_entity.id
_entity.type
_entity.pdbx_description
1 polymer ?
#
loop_
_entity_poly.entity_id
_entity_poly.type
_entity_poly.pdbx_seq_one_letter_code
_entity_poly.pdbx_strand_id
1 'polypeptide(L)'
;MDGGLGFKDLESFNLALLAKQWWRLVQNERSLSHKVLKAKYFPYSTLHQAQKGSKASYLWASLLEGKRVVEQGANWRVGDGKSINVWNDRWIKKPPDFKVHKPDQVQPTPMHVERLFQNGKMEWNKEVIRELMGEEETSLVEKIPLSKNGMADRLIWKEYVLGAFLIKSAYYEARKVLNKGNWDKSNRDSL
;
A
#
# COMPACT_ATOMS: atom_id res chain seq x y z
N MET A 1 16.21 -29.29 -1.84
CA MET A 1 15.45 -29.85 -3.00
C MET A 1 14.03 -30.07 -2.54
N ASP A 2 13.16 -29.07 -2.73
CA ASP A 2 11.73 -29.22 -2.43
C ASP A 2 11.03 -29.81 -3.66
N GLY A 3 11.21 -31.11 -3.84
CA GLY A 3 10.55 -31.91 -4.88
C GLY A 3 9.16 -32.35 -4.45
N GLY A 4 8.26 -31.41 -4.21
CA GLY A 4 6.84 -31.68 -4.03
C GLY A 4 6.12 -31.53 -5.35
N LEU A 5 5.37 -32.53 -5.76
CA LEU A 5 4.39 -32.49 -6.85
C LEU A 5 3.60 -31.18 -6.83
N GLY A 6 4.03 -30.15 -7.57
CA GLY A 6 3.35 -28.93 -7.98
C GLY A 6 2.18 -28.35 -7.17
N PHE A 7 1.97 -28.81 -5.94
CA PHE A 7 0.93 -28.29 -5.06
C PHE A 7 1.33 -26.90 -4.59
N LYS A 8 0.59 -25.92 -5.08
CA LYS A 8 0.65 -24.57 -4.53
C LYS A 8 0.30 -24.65 -3.05
N ASP A 9 1.08 -23.98 -2.21
CA ASP A 9 0.72 -23.80 -0.82
C ASP A 9 -0.68 -23.17 -0.72
N LEU A 10 -1.63 -23.94 -0.16
CA LEU A 10 -3.04 -23.55 -0.09
C LEU A 10 -3.25 -22.28 0.76
N GLU A 11 -2.46 -22.11 1.81
CA GLU A 11 -2.56 -20.94 2.68
C GLU A 11 -2.17 -19.67 1.91
N SER A 12 -1.05 -19.68 1.21
CA SER A 12 -0.62 -18.57 0.36
C SER A 12 -1.58 -18.30 -0.79
N PHE A 13 -2.17 -19.35 -1.36
CA PHE A 13 -3.16 -19.19 -2.42
C PHE A 13 -4.45 -18.57 -1.91
N ASN A 14 -4.98 -19.03 -0.78
CA ASN A 14 -6.15 -18.46 -0.14
C ASN A 14 -5.91 -16.99 0.23
N LEU A 15 -4.75 -16.67 0.79
CA LEU A 15 -4.38 -15.31 1.15
C LEU A 15 -4.29 -14.40 -0.10
N ALA A 16 -3.80 -14.91 -1.23
CA ALA A 16 -3.80 -14.18 -2.50
C ALA A 16 -5.22 -13.91 -3.04
N LEU A 17 -6.17 -14.85 -2.83
CA LEU A 17 -7.57 -14.64 -3.18
C LEU A 17 -8.23 -13.58 -2.29
N LEU A 18 -7.94 -13.56 -1.00
CA LEU A 18 -8.38 -12.50 -0.08
C LEU A 18 -7.81 -11.15 -0.47
N ALA A 19 -6.53 -11.10 -0.86
CA ALA A 19 -5.89 -9.90 -1.39
C ALA A 19 -6.58 -9.39 -2.67
N LYS A 20 -7.04 -10.29 -3.56
CA LYS A 20 -7.83 -9.92 -4.73
C LYS A 20 -9.16 -9.25 -4.34
N GLN A 21 -9.84 -9.75 -3.31
CA GLN A 21 -11.09 -9.12 -2.85
C GLN A 21 -10.80 -7.74 -2.24
N TRP A 22 -9.76 -7.62 -1.41
CA TRP A 22 -9.33 -6.32 -0.90
C TRP A 22 -8.98 -5.35 -2.03
N TRP A 23 -8.23 -5.79 -3.04
CA TRP A 23 -7.90 -4.99 -4.22
C TRP A 23 -9.14 -4.46 -4.94
N ARG A 24 -10.16 -5.31 -5.12
CA ARG A 24 -11.43 -4.91 -5.76
C ARG A 24 -12.15 -3.83 -4.96
N LEU A 25 -12.14 -3.92 -3.63
CA LEU A 25 -12.72 -2.91 -2.76
C LEU A 25 -12.00 -1.57 -2.88
N VAL A 26 -10.66 -1.59 -2.97
CA VAL A 26 -9.83 -0.39 -3.17
C VAL A 26 -10.11 0.25 -4.53
N GLN A 27 -10.17 -0.56 -5.60
CA GLN A 27 -10.35 -0.02 -6.96
C GLN A 27 -11.78 0.45 -7.24
N ASN A 28 -12.77 0.02 -6.47
CA ASN A 28 -14.18 0.36 -6.71
C ASN A 28 -14.90 0.76 -5.42
N GLU A 29 -14.65 1.97 -4.96
CA GLU A 29 -15.28 2.56 -3.77
C GLU A 29 -16.79 2.77 -3.94
N ARG A 30 -17.29 2.83 -5.20
CA ARG A 30 -18.72 2.98 -5.50
C ARG A 30 -19.50 1.66 -5.41
N SER A 31 -18.82 0.52 -5.32
CA SER A 31 -19.46 -0.79 -5.22
C SER A 31 -20.31 -0.91 -3.95
N LEU A 32 -21.38 -1.71 -4.04
CA LEU A 32 -22.24 -1.99 -2.88
C LEU A 32 -21.42 -2.62 -1.73
N SER A 33 -20.54 -3.56 -2.05
CA SER A 33 -19.67 -4.21 -1.06
C SER A 33 -18.82 -3.20 -0.30
N HIS A 34 -18.19 -2.24 -1.01
CA HIS A 34 -17.40 -1.19 -0.36
C HIS A 34 -18.28 -0.33 0.56
N LYS A 35 -19.45 0.13 0.08
CA LYS A 35 -20.37 0.98 0.86
C LYS A 35 -20.85 0.29 2.15
N VAL A 36 -21.23 -0.99 2.06
CA VAL A 36 -21.67 -1.77 3.22
C VAL A 36 -20.55 -1.94 4.25
N LEU A 37 -19.34 -2.30 3.79
CA LEU A 37 -18.19 -2.46 4.68
C LEU A 37 -17.77 -1.11 5.28
N LYS A 38 -17.81 -0.02 4.52
CA LYS A 38 -17.52 1.33 5.02
C LYS A 38 -18.45 1.72 6.14
N ALA A 39 -19.75 1.61 5.93
CA ALA A 39 -20.75 1.95 6.93
C ALA A 39 -20.56 1.19 8.26
N LYS A 40 -20.09 -0.07 8.19
CA LYS A 40 -19.97 -0.93 9.37
C LYS A 40 -18.59 -0.83 10.06
N TYR A 41 -17.49 -0.76 9.32
CA TYR A 41 -16.15 -0.97 9.86
C TYR A 41 -15.23 0.24 9.81
N PHE A 42 -15.47 1.20 8.89
CA PHE A 42 -14.62 2.39 8.75
C PHE A 42 -15.39 3.65 8.31
N PRO A 43 -16.50 4.01 9.03
CA PRO A 43 -17.40 5.09 8.59
C PRO A 43 -16.71 6.45 8.49
N TYR A 44 -15.69 6.70 9.31
CA TYR A 44 -14.98 7.98 9.39
C TYR A 44 -13.54 7.94 8.85
N SER A 45 -13.13 6.85 8.22
CA SER A 45 -11.77 6.67 7.70
C SER A 45 -11.80 6.12 6.28
N THR A 46 -10.62 5.91 5.70
CA THR A 46 -10.47 5.24 4.41
C THR A 46 -10.29 3.73 4.61
N LEU A 47 -10.52 2.95 3.54
CA LEU A 47 -10.30 1.51 3.56
C LEU A 47 -8.84 1.16 3.94
N HIS A 48 -7.86 1.98 3.50
CA HIS A 48 -6.44 1.78 3.85
C HIS A 48 -6.16 1.95 5.34
N GLN A 49 -6.85 2.87 6.00
CA GLN A 49 -6.72 3.11 7.44
C GLN A 49 -7.54 2.13 8.29
N ALA A 50 -8.42 1.36 7.65
CA ALA A 50 -9.32 0.45 8.35
C ALA A 50 -8.57 -0.63 9.13
N GLN A 51 -9.04 -0.88 10.36
CA GLN A 51 -8.48 -1.84 11.32
C GLN A 51 -9.51 -2.88 11.74
N LYS A 52 -9.05 -3.91 12.43
CA LYS A 52 -9.89 -5.03 12.83
C LYS A 52 -11.06 -4.61 13.74
N GLY A 53 -10.80 -3.77 14.72
CA GLY A 53 -11.80 -3.41 15.74
C GLY A 53 -12.26 -4.59 16.60
N SER A 54 -12.96 -4.30 17.70
CA SER A 54 -13.42 -5.30 18.65
C SER A 54 -14.62 -6.14 18.15
N LYS A 55 -15.42 -5.60 17.24
CA LYS A 55 -16.64 -6.25 16.68
C LYS A 55 -16.44 -6.73 15.23
N ALA A 56 -15.22 -7.09 14.85
CA ALA A 56 -14.93 -7.59 13.52
C ALA A 56 -15.64 -8.93 13.26
N SER A 57 -16.37 -9.04 12.15
CA SER A 57 -16.82 -10.34 11.67
C SER A 57 -15.64 -11.16 11.16
N TYR A 58 -15.84 -12.46 11.05
CA TYR A 58 -14.84 -13.36 10.46
C TYR A 58 -14.44 -12.92 9.03
N LEU A 59 -15.43 -12.58 8.21
CA LEU A 59 -15.20 -12.06 6.86
C LEU A 59 -14.31 -10.81 6.87
N TRP A 60 -14.59 -9.84 7.75
CA TRP A 60 -13.80 -8.62 7.84
C TRP A 60 -12.36 -8.89 8.28
N ALA A 61 -12.18 -9.75 9.27
CA ALA A 61 -10.86 -10.17 9.71
C ALA A 61 -10.07 -10.84 8.59
N SER A 62 -10.70 -11.73 7.81
CA SER A 62 -10.07 -12.39 6.65
C SER A 62 -9.68 -11.38 5.55
N LEU A 63 -10.53 -10.40 5.27
CA LEU A 63 -10.20 -9.35 4.29
C LEU A 63 -8.99 -8.52 4.73
N LEU A 64 -8.84 -8.26 6.03
CA LEU A 64 -7.67 -7.54 6.56
C LEU A 64 -6.37 -8.34 6.43
N GLU A 65 -6.41 -9.67 6.45
CA GLU A 65 -5.22 -10.47 6.10
C GLU A 65 -4.84 -10.26 4.63
N GLY A 66 -5.84 -10.21 3.72
CA GLY A 66 -5.60 -9.86 2.31
C GLY A 66 -5.02 -8.45 2.12
N LYS A 67 -5.39 -7.48 2.98
CA LYS A 67 -4.81 -6.13 3.02
C LYS A 67 -3.30 -6.17 3.12
N ARG A 68 -2.73 -7.00 4.00
CA ARG A 68 -1.27 -7.13 4.21
C ARG A 68 -0.53 -7.47 2.93
N VAL A 69 -1.09 -8.34 2.10
CA VAL A 69 -0.50 -8.70 0.79
C VAL A 69 -0.55 -7.53 -0.18
N VAL A 70 -1.67 -6.79 -0.19
CA VAL A 70 -1.82 -5.61 -1.06
C VAL A 70 -0.85 -4.52 -0.65
N GLU A 71 -0.69 -4.24 0.63
CA GLU A 71 0.27 -3.26 1.15
C GLU A 71 1.73 -3.61 0.78
N GLN A 72 2.05 -4.89 0.65
CA GLN A 72 3.38 -5.34 0.25
C GLN A 72 3.58 -5.34 -1.27
N GLY A 73 2.53 -5.66 -2.02
CA GLY A 73 2.60 -5.83 -3.48
C GLY A 73 2.20 -4.62 -4.30
N ALA A 74 1.60 -3.60 -3.69
CA ALA A 74 1.12 -2.41 -4.39
C ALA A 74 1.97 -1.17 -4.08
N ASN A 75 1.96 -0.22 -5.02
CA ASN A 75 2.54 1.10 -4.86
C ASN A 75 1.52 2.16 -5.30
N TRP A 76 1.61 3.34 -4.73
CA TRP A 76 0.82 4.47 -5.17
C TRP A 76 1.41 5.10 -6.44
N ARG A 77 0.53 5.39 -7.37
CA ARG A 77 0.80 6.29 -8.50
C ARG A 77 0.24 7.66 -8.14
N VAL A 78 1.11 8.65 -8.11
CA VAL A 78 0.75 10.02 -7.75
C VAL A 78 -0.15 10.61 -8.82
N GLY A 79 -1.26 11.14 -8.35
CA GLY A 79 -2.23 11.92 -9.12
C GLY A 79 -2.32 13.33 -8.55
N ASP A 80 -3.37 13.63 -7.77
CA ASP A 80 -3.54 14.92 -7.08
C ASP A 80 -2.86 15.00 -5.71
N GLY A 81 -2.23 13.93 -5.24
CA GLY A 81 -1.44 13.85 -4.01
C GLY A 81 -2.25 13.89 -2.71
N LYS A 82 -3.58 13.87 -2.76
CA LYS A 82 -4.45 14.03 -1.59
C LYS A 82 -4.62 12.78 -0.75
N SER A 83 -4.46 11.62 -1.37
CA SER A 83 -4.68 10.32 -0.72
C SER A 83 -3.39 9.66 -0.23
N ILE A 84 -2.24 10.14 -0.67
CA ILE A 84 -0.93 9.53 -0.38
C ILE A 84 -0.26 10.23 0.80
N ASN A 85 0.04 9.47 1.85
CA ASN A 85 0.86 9.96 2.95
C ASN A 85 2.35 9.87 2.56
N VAL A 86 3.05 11.00 2.67
CA VAL A 86 4.46 11.12 2.27
C VAL A 86 5.36 10.08 2.94
N TRP A 87 5.15 9.82 4.24
CA TRP A 87 6.06 9.01 5.07
C TRP A 87 5.65 7.55 5.18
N ASN A 88 4.35 7.28 5.16
CA ASN A 88 3.82 5.95 5.46
C ASN A 88 3.54 5.12 4.21
N ASP A 89 3.20 5.76 3.10
CA ASP A 89 2.79 5.08 1.88
C ASP A 89 3.98 4.75 0.97
N ARG A 90 3.78 3.79 0.09
CA ARG A 90 4.76 3.34 -0.90
C ARG A 90 4.48 4.05 -2.22
N TRP A 91 5.25 5.06 -2.55
CA TRP A 91 5.00 5.88 -3.73
C TRP A 91 6.26 6.29 -4.51
N ILE A 92 7.45 6.17 -3.94
CA ILE A 92 8.71 6.43 -4.63
C ILE A 92 9.34 5.13 -5.16
N LYS A 93 10.17 5.24 -6.20
CA LYS A 93 10.90 4.11 -6.78
C LYS A 93 12.25 3.87 -6.05
N LYS A 94 12.19 3.61 -4.76
CA LYS A 94 13.38 3.34 -3.92
C LYS A 94 13.23 1.96 -3.26
N PRO A 95 13.82 0.89 -3.83
CA PRO A 95 13.86 -0.41 -3.16
C PRO A 95 14.61 -0.35 -1.81
N PRO A 96 14.28 -1.20 -0.84
CA PRO A 96 13.33 -2.33 -0.94
C PRO A 96 11.89 -1.99 -0.60
N ASP A 97 11.63 -0.89 0.11
CA ASP A 97 10.33 -0.61 0.71
C ASP A 97 9.48 0.41 -0.07
N PHE A 98 10.08 1.11 -1.03
CA PHE A 98 9.41 2.12 -1.88
C PHE A 98 8.80 3.29 -1.08
N LYS A 99 9.36 3.57 0.10
CA LYS A 99 8.96 4.65 0.99
C LYS A 99 10.05 5.72 1.07
N VAL A 100 9.62 6.92 1.45
CA VAL A 100 10.52 7.99 1.88
C VAL A 100 10.91 7.71 3.34
N HIS A 101 12.21 7.73 3.62
CA HIS A 101 12.70 7.62 4.98
C HIS A 101 12.63 9.00 5.64
N LYS A 102 11.90 9.04 6.73
CA LYS A 102 11.73 10.27 7.49
C LYS A 102 13.00 10.60 8.25
N PRO A 103 13.54 11.83 8.15
CA PRO A 103 14.61 12.27 9.02
C PRO A 103 14.17 12.31 10.48
N ASP A 104 15.06 11.97 11.42
CA ASP A 104 14.77 11.86 12.86
C ASP A 104 14.22 13.15 13.48
N GLN A 105 14.53 14.30 12.89
CA GLN A 105 14.15 15.62 13.37
C GLN A 105 12.73 16.07 12.98
N VAL A 106 12.05 15.36 12.08
CA VAL A 106 10.72 15.75 11.60
C VAL A 106 9.63 15.10 12.46
N GLN A 107 8.75 15.93 13.05
CA GLN A 107 7.59 15.44 13.82
C GLN A 107 6.65 14.58 12.96
N PRO A 108 6.03 13.53 13.50
CA PRO A 108 5.14 12.61 12.74
C PRO A 108 3.76 13.24 12.49
N THR A 109 3.72 14.35 11.79
CA THR A 109 2.44 14.93 11.32
C THR A 109 2.02 14.22 10.04
N PRO A 110 0.74 13.85 9.90
CA PRO A 110 0.22 13.33 8.63
C PRO A 110 0.42 14.37 7.55
N MET A 111 1.28 14.08 6.57
CA MET A 111 1.55 14.95 5.44
C MET A 111 1.22 14.24 4.14
N HIS A 112 0.38 14.87 3.31
CA HIS A 112 0.01 14.34 2.00
C HIS A 112 0.94 14.87 0.91
N VAL A 113 1.10 14.10 -0.15
CA VAL A 113 1.99 14.39 -1.27
C VAL A 113 1.63 15.71 -1.97
N GLU A 114 0.36 16.14 -1.93
CA GLU A 114 -0.07 17.44 -2.48
C GLU A 114 0.70 18.64 -1.91
N ARG A 115 1.22 18.54 -0.68
CA ARG A 115 2.05 19.58 -0.06
C ARG A 115 3.44 19.72 -0.66
N LEU A 116 3.85 18.74 -1.45
CA LEU A 116 5.11 18.76 -2.19
C LEU A 116 4.97 19.41 -3.57
N PHE A 117 3.77 19.84 -3.94
CA PHE A 117 3.53 20.54 -5.21
C PHE A 117 3.74 22.04 -5.07
N GLN A 118 4.05 22.69 -6.17
CA GLN A 118 4.04 24.15 -6.24
C GLN A 118 2.60 24.67 -6.09
N ASN A 119 2.44 25.80 -5.40
CA ASN A 119 1.13 26.38 -5.18
C ASN A 119 0.39 26.63 -6.50
N GLY A 120 -0.76 25.99 -6.65
CA GLY A 120 -1.63 26.15 -7.83
C GLY A 120 -1.15 25.45 -9.11
N LYS A 121 -0.06 24.66 -9.05
CA LYS A 121 0.47 23.93 -10.20
C LYS A 121 0.70 22.45 -9.89
N MET A 122 0.49 21.60 -10.88
CA MET A 122 0.84 20.17 -10.80
C MET A 122 2.34 20.00 -11.20
N GLU A 123 3.20 20.57 -10.38
CA GLU A 123 4.66 20.54 -10.52
C GLU A 123 5.29 20.32 -9.15
N TRP A 124 6.43 19.64 -9.10
CA TRP A 124 7.15 19.41 -7.85
C TRP A 124 7.81 20.67 -7.33
N ASN A 125 7.63 20.97 -6.05
CA ASN A 125 8.35 22.03 -5.35
C ASN A 125 9.69 21.48 -4.84
N LYS A 126 10.75 21.68 -5.61
CA LYS A 126 12.09 21.12 -5.35
C LYS A 126 12.69 21.61 -4.04
N GLU A 127 12.48 22.88 -3.70
CA GLU A 127 12.99 23.48 -2.48
C GLU A 127 12.37 22.80 -1.25
N VAL A 128 11.03 22.68 -1.22
CA VAL A 128 10.31 22.01 -0.14
C VAL A 128 10.69 20.54 0.00
N ILE A 129 10.83 19.81 -1.14
CA ILE A 129 11.20 18.40 -1.11
C ILE A 129 12.63 18.23 -0.57
N ARG A 130 13.57 19.06 -1.02
CA ARG A 130 14.98 19.01 -0.59
C ARG A 130 15.13 19.30 0.90
N GLU A 131 14.39 20.29 1.40
CA GLU A 131 14.38 20.64 2.83
C GLU A 131 13.80 19.50 3.70
N LEU A 132 12.76 18.82 3.22
CA LEU A 132 12.08 17.77 3.97
C LEU A 132 12.75 16.40 3.91
N MET A 133 13.38 16.04 2.80
CA MET A 133 13.79 14.66 2.51
C MET A 133 15.28 14.53 2.14
N GLY A 134 15.93 15.64 1.79
CA GLY A 134 17.31 15.63 1.30
C GLY A 134 17.42 15.44 -0.22
N GLU A 135 18.65 15.42 -0.71
CA GLU A 135 18.97 15.50 -2.15
C GLU A 135 18.68 14.18 -2.90
N GLU A 136 18.91 13.03 -2.24
CA GLU A 136 18.68 11.72 -2.86
C GLU A 136 17.19 11.52 -3.19
N GLU A 137 16.33 11.70 -2.20
CA GLU A 137 14.88 11.58 -2.35
C GLU A 137 14.32 12.61 -3.31
N THR A 138 14.82 13.85 -3.28
CA THR A 138 14.43 14.90 -4.24
C THR A 138 14.63 14.43 -5.67
N SER A 139 15.81 13.88 -5.98
CA SER A 139 16.13 13.36 -7.31
C SER A 139 15.20 12.21 -7.75
N LEU A 140 14.71 11.39 -6.82
CA LEU A 140 13.78 10.30 -7.11
C LEU A 140 12.35 10.83 -7.33
N VAL A 141 11.91 11.78 -6.51
CA VAL A 141 10.58 12.38 -6.61
C VAL A 141 10.42 13.18 -7.91
N GLU A 142 11.41 13.95 -8.31
CA GLU A 142 11.39 14.72 -9.56
C GLU A 142 11.17 13.84 -10.81
N LYS A 143 11.62 12.59 -10.77
CA LYS A 143 11.43 11.63 -11.87
C LYS A 143 10.02 11.06 -11.95
N ILE A 144 9.19 11.30 -10.94
CA ILE A 144 7.79 10.83 -10.93
C ILE A 144 6.95 11.78 -11.77
N PRO A 145 6.35 11.33 -12.89
CA PRO A 145 5.53 12.17 -13.73
C PRO A 145 4.21 12.53 -13.01
N LEU A 146 3.90 13.82 -12.98
CA LEU A 146 2.62 14.32 -12.48
C LEU A 146 1.58 14.42 -13.61
N SER A 147 0.33 14.12 -13.27
CA SER A 147 -0.77 14.27 -14.22
C SER A 147 -1.18 15.73 -14.35
N LYS A 148 -1.10 16.30 -15.55
CA LYS A 148 -1.56 17.68 -15.82
C LYS A 148 -3.03 17.92 -15.56
N ASN A 149 -3.85 16.86 -15.53
CA ASN A 149 -5.30 16.94 -15.40
C ASN A 149 -5.80 16.73 -13.95
N GLY A 150 -4.93 16.73 -12.96
CA GLY A 150 -5.33 16.55 -11.55
C GLY A 150 -6.11 15.26 -11.27
N MET A 151 -5.77 14.17 -11.98
CA MET A 151 -6.41 12.87 -11.71
C MET A 151 -6.14 12.43 -10.28
N ALA A 152 -7.09 11.74 -9.66
CA ALA A 152 -6.92 11.20 -8.32
C ALA A 152 -5.75 10.19 -8.23
N ASP A 153 -5.15 10.12 -7.07
CA ASP A 153 -4.14 9.13 -6.74
C ASP A 153 -4.68 7.72 -6.97
N ARG A 154 -3.81 6.82 -7.43
CA ARG A 154 -4.23 5.46 -7.74
C ARG A 154 -3.25 4.43 -7.23
N LEU A 155 -3.77 3.41 -6.56
CA LEU A 155 -2.98 2.24 -6.19
C LEU A 155 -2.77 1.35 -7.41
N ILE A 156 -1.51 0.97 -7.69
CA ILE A 156 -1.12 0.09 -8.79
C ILE A 156 -0.38 -1.14 -8.26
N TRP A 157 -0.55 -2.27 -8.95
CA TRP A 157 0.18 -3.49 -8.61
C TRP A 157 1.58 -3.46 -9.23
N LYS A 158 2.62 -3.58 -8.39
CA LYS A 158 4.03 -3.32 -8.80
C LYS A 158 4.57 -4.33 -9.82
N GLU A 159 4.10 -5.57 -9.76
CA GLU A 159 4.62 -6.69 -10.57
C GLU A 159 4.04 -6.75 -11.99
N TYR A 160 3.20 -5.79 -12.38
CA TYR A 160 2.57 -5.80 -13.70
C TYR A 160 2.65 -4.44 -14.38
N VAL A 161 3.07 -4.44 -15.66
CA VAL A 161 3.36 -3.21 -16.44
C VAL A 161 2.17 -2.24 -16.50
N LEU A 162 0.95 -2.77 -16.57
CA LEU A 162 -0.28 -1.97 -16.58
C LEU A 162 -0.84 -1.68 -15.17
N GLY A 163 -0.16 -2.11 -14.11
CA GLY A 163 -0.60 -1.91 -12.73
C GLY A 163 -1.81 -2.76 -12.31
N ALA A 164 -2.22 -3.73 -13.11
CA ALA A 164 -3.35 -4.63 -12.80
C ALA A 164 -2.94 -5.71 -11.79
N PHE A 165 -3.85 -6.09 -10.90
CA PHE A 165 -3.63 -7.14 -9.92
C PHE A 165 -3.65 -8.52 -10.56
N LEU A 166 -2.59 -9.31 -10.33
CA LEU A 166 -2.48 -10.70 -10.76
C LEU A 166 -2.38 -11.65 -9.57
N ILE A 167 -3.24 -12.66 -9.51
CA ILE A 167 -3.22 -13.68 -8.44
C ILE A 167 -1.87 -14.39 -8.40
N LYS A 168 -1.24 -14.65 -9.56
CA LYS A 168 0.07 -15.30 -9.62
C LYS A 168 1.14 -14.54 -8.83
N SER A 169 1.28 -13.24 -9.04
CA SER A 169 2.25 -12.43 -8.30
C SER A 169 1.80 -12.19 -6.85
N ALA A 170 0.50 -12.04 -6.60
CA ALA A 170 -0.04 -11.94 -5.25
C ALA A 170 0.23 -13.20 -4.40
N TYR A 171 0.25 -14.37 -5.01
CA TYR A 171 0.66 -15.62 -4.35
C TYR A 171 2.10 -15.56 -3.83
N TYR A 172 3.03 -15.03 -4.61
CA TYR A 172 4.42 -14.86 -4.15
C TYR A 172 4.55 -13.83 -3.04
N GLU A 173 3.79 -12.73 -3.10
CA GLU A 173 3.76 -11.76 -2.01
C GLU A 173 3.11 -12.34 -0.74
N ALA A 174 2.06 -13.15 -0.88
CA ALA A 174 1.43 -13.86 0.23
C ALA A 174 2.42 -14.81 0.94
N ARG A 175 3.22 -15.56 0.19
CA ARG A 175 4.30 -16.40 0.77
C ARG A 175 5.30 -15.58 1.59
N LYS A 176 5.69 -14.39 1.10
CA LYS A 176 6.59 -13.51 1.84
C LYS A 176 5.96 -13.02 3.15
N VAL A 177 4.66 -12.68 3.13
CA VAL A 177 3.91 -12.25 4.31
C VAL A 177 3.83 -13.37 5.36
N LEU A 178 3.52 -14.61 4.94
CA LEU A 178 3.43 -15.75 5.85
C LEU A 178 4.78 -16.14 6.44
N ASN A 179 5.84 -16.16 5.63
CA ASN A 179 7.19 -16.48 6.08
C ASN A 179 7.70 -15.47 7.13
N LYS A 180 7.46 -14.16 6.93
CA LYS A 180 7.80 -13.15 7.95
C LYS A 180 7.01 -13.38 9.24
N GLY A 181 5.71 -13.66 9.14
CA GLY A 181 4.87 -13.91 10.32
C GLY A 181 5.31 -15.15 11.13
N ASN A 182 5.81 -16.18 10.47
CA ASN A 182 6.34 -17.38 11.13
C ASN A 182 7.68 -17.11 11.81
N TRP A 183 8.55 -16.31 11.19
CA TRP A 183 9.84 -15.93 11.79
C TRP A 183 9.67 -15.08 13.05
N ASP A 184 8.72 -14.13 13.03
CA ASP A 184 8.43 -13.27 14.18
C ASP A 184 7.77 -14.05 15.35
N LYS A 185 7.03 -15.13 15.07
CA LYS A 185 6.48 -16.03 16.09
C LYS A 185 7.58 -16.88 16.71
N SER A 186 8.44 -17.49 15.89
CA SER A 186 9.53 -18.33 16.36
C SER A 186 10.52 -17.59 17.28
N ASN A 187 10.79 -16.31 16.99
CA ASN A 187 11.66 -15.49 17.83
C ASN A 187 11.00 -15.01 19.13
N ARG A 188 9.64 -14.95 19.19
CA ARG A 188 8.93 -14.60 20.44
C ARG A 188 8.83 -15.77 21.40
N ASP A 189 8.75 -16.99 20.89
CA ASP A 189 8.67 -18.21 21.70
C ASP A 189 10.05 -18.67 22.20
N SER A 190 11.13 -17.96 21.81
CA SER A 190 12.51 -18.25 22.18
C SER A 190 13.09 -17.26 23.21
N LEU A 191 12.30 -16.34 23.75
CA LEU A 191 12.62 -15.38 24.81
C LEU A 191 11.78 -15.66 26.05
#